data_acea18f547fa86d239b74df614d6f3fd
#
_entry.id   acea18f547fa86d239b74df614d6f3fd
#
_cell.length_a   1.000
_cell.length_b   1.000
_cell.length_c   1.000
_cell.angle_alpha   90.00
_cell.angle_beta   90.00
_cell.angle_gamma   90.00
#
_symmetry.space_group_name_H-M   'P 1'
#
loop_
_entity.id
_entity.type
_entity.pdbx_description
1 polymer ?
#
loop_
_entity_poly.entity_id
_entity_poly.type
_entity_poly.pdbx_seq_one_letter_code
_entity_poly.pdbx_strand_id
1 'polypeptide(L)'
;MGLVIALLATGWLLPAVQAAPDKPDPVRRDIDRASKYEQAGQWPDARDIYEKVLHDKLPHARRALQEIKERYQLCLRHIYQSRRAQDRSFRRSVLGQNLSVALQVYDEVLVKIQGNYVDKDKTDLTRLFQQGLDELRLALGDEAFVRRHLGGVRGARVRAFRSRLAVTWQDTRIKDRAHARAQVKEVALAAQRELGLRPTVVVMEFACGACNSLDEYTLYLTPAEVREVYASLKGELVSVGIEPRVQGHKVLVAQVITGSPADLASPPLKAHDRILRIDKKSVDSLSQEAVEERLRGEAGTAVELEVLAKGDDAPHTIMLTREPVVVPSVIGTSMLARGIGYFQLIGFQDTTVEEMDKAIRLLEGRGMKVLIMDLRGNPGGSFPVAIQVAERFLSAGVIVSTQSQVQDQNRKYEANNLTALSMPLVVLVDGDTASAAEVVAGAFKDNHRATLVGEATFGKGCIQGVLKLDTVPAGLRITLARFFSPRGQAYSDLGIVPDRVVPRTSLAEEDDQRNAAVVVAARQLPMQ
;
A
#
# COMPACT_ATOMS: atom_id res chain seq x y z
N MET A 1 36.72 -71.92 46.55
CA MET A 1 35.64 -71.29 47.36
C MET A 1 35.60 -69.84 46.97
N GLY A 2 34.66 -69.45 46.13
CA GLY A 2 34.47 -68.11 45.67
C GLY A 2 32.96 -67.92 45.32
N LEU A 3 32.32 -67.13 46.15
CA LEU A 3 30.87 -66.86 46.11
C LEU A 3 30.55 -65.91 44.95
N VAL A 4 29.67 -66.29 44.01
CA VAL A 4 29.15 -65.43 42.99
C VAL A 4 27.80 -64.85 43.48
N ILE A 5 27.75 -63.52 43.66
CA ILE A 5 26.55 -62.81 44.01
C ILE A 5 25.93 -62.30 42.68
N ALA A 6 24.74 -62.79 42.32
CA ALA A 6 23.94 -62.34 41.20
C ALA A 6 23.13 -61.10 41.62
N LEU A 7 23.37 -59.97 41.02
CA LEU A 7 22.57 -58.74 41.12
C LEU A 7 21.43 -58.78 40.07
N LEU A 8 20.21 -58.93 40.54
CA LEU A 8 19.00 -58.76 39.76
C LEU A 8 18.74 -57.27 39.54
N ALA A 9 18.94 -56.80 38.31
CA ALA A 9 18.58 -55.44 37.87
C ALA A 9 17.08 -55.43 37.49
N THR A 10 16.24 -54.88 38.36
CA THR A 10 14.83 -54.56 38.02
C THR A 10 14.82 -53.30 37.16
N GLY A 11 14.63 -53.48 35.85
CA GLY A 11 14.44 -52.40 34.93
C GLY A 11 13.05 -51.75 35.09
N TRP A 12 13.07 -50.51 35.56
CA TRP A 12 11.86 -49.68 35.50
C TRP A 12 11.77 -49.11 34.08
N LEU A 13 10.80 -49.63 33.31
CA LEU A 13 10.37 -49.02 32.06
C LEU A 13 9.58 -47.74 32.39
N LEU A 14 10.21 -46.59 32.19
CA LEU A 14 9.51 -45.32 32.14
C LEU A 14 8.63 -45.32 30.89
N PRO A 15 7.34 -44.92 30.97
CA PRO A 15 6.50 -44.82 29.81
C PRO A 15 7.04 -43.72 28.90
N ALA A 16 7.21 -44.03 27.62
CA ALA A 16 7.55 -43.04 26.59
C ALA A 16 6.48 -41.97 26.60
N VAL A 17 6.85 -40.76 26.99
CA VAL A 17 6.01 -39.56 26.81
C VAL A 17 5.86 -39.39 25.30
N GLN A 18 4.72 -39.78 24.76
CA GLN A 18 4.32 -39.41 23.43
C GLN A 18 4.24 -37.87 23.42
N ALA A 19 5.19 -37.24 22.72
CA ALA A 19 5.11 -35.82 22.43
C ALA A 19 3.75 -35.58 21.73
N ALA A 20 2.93 -34.73 22.33
CA ALA A 20 1.71 -34.25 21.69
C ALA A 20 2.07 -33.71 20.30
N PRO A 21 1.25 -33.97 19.27
CA PRO A 21 1.52 -33.46 17.93
C PRO A 21 1.68 -31.95 18.02
N ASP A 22 2.85 -31.45 17.61
CA ASP A 22 3.16 -30.03 17.53
C ASP A 22 2.01 -29.34 16.82
N LYS A 23 1.34 -28.40 17.50
CA LYS A 23 0.35 -27.54 16.83
C LYS A 23 1.08 -26.86 15.68
N PRO A 24 0.60 -27.02 14.43
CA PRO A 24 1.29 -26.45 13.29
C PRO A 24 1.49 -24.94 13.52
N ASP A 25 2.72 -24.49 13.27
CA ASP A 25 3.15 -23.10 13.37
C ASP A 25 2.08 -22.19 12.73
N PRO A 26 1.58 -21.17 13.45
CA PRO A 26 0.57 -20.24 12.91
C PRO A 26 0.95 -19.67 11.56
N VAL A 27 2.23 -19.34 11.37
CA VAL A 27 2.78 -18.82 10.11
C VAL A 27 2.66 -19.84 8.99
N ARG A 28 3.01 -21.09 9.24
CA ARG A 28 2.89 -22.16 8.24
C ARG A 28 1.44 -22.35 7.80
N ARG A 29 0.49 -22.26 8.73
CA ARG A 29 -0.96 -22.30 8.41
C ARG A 29 -1.39 -21.13 7.53
N ASP A 30 -0.90 -19.93 7.79
CA ASP A 30 -1.19 -18.74 6.99
C ASP A 30 -0.59 -18.88 5.58
N ILE A 31 0.65 -19.34 5.44
CA ILE A 31 1.28 -19.63 4.13
C ILE A 31 0.50 -20.69 3.36
N ASP A 32 0.09 -21.79 3.99
CA ASP A 32 -0.69 -22.85 3.36
C ASP A 32 -2.07 -22.33 2.89
N ARG A 33 -2.67 -21.41 3.65
CA ARG A 33 -3.93 -20.75 3.30
C ARG A 33 -3.73 -19.80 2.10
N ALA A 34 -2.70 -18.97 2.12
CA ALA A 34 -2.38 -18.09 0.99
C ALA A 34 -2.10 -18.89 -0.30
N SER A 35 -1.38 -20.01 -0.20
CA SER A 35 -1.13 -20.91 -1.33
C SER A 35 -2.43 -21.49 -1.94
N LYS A 36 -3.45 -21.78 -1.13
CA LYS A 36 -4.77 -22.22 -1.63
C LYS A 36 -5.49 -21.11 -2.39
N TYR A 37 -5.40 -19.86 -1.90
CA TYR A 37 -5.95 -18.69 -2.60
C TYR A 37 -5.24 -18.45 -3.95
N GLU A 38 -3.91 -18.58 -4.01
CA GLU A 38 -3.16 -18.51 -5.28
C GLU A 38 -3.65 -19.57 -6.28
N GLN A 39 -3.79 -20.83 -5.85
CA GLN A 39 -4.27 -21.92 -6.70
C GLN A 39 -5.70 -21.68 -7.22
N ALA A 40 -6.51 -20.98 -6.44
CA ALA A 40 -7.86 -20.57 -6.82
C ALA A 40 -7.90 -19.28 -7.66
N GLY A 41 -6.75 -18.63 -7.92
CA GLY A 41 -6.66 -17.34 -8.62
C GLY A 41 -7.19 -16.16 -7.82
N GLN A 42 -7.36 -16.31 -6.51
CA GLN A 42 -7.80 -15.28 -5.57
C GLN A 42 -6.59 -14.47 -5.07
N TRP A 43 -5.97 -13.74 -6.00
CA TRP A 43 -4.70 -13.04 -5.78
C TRP A 43 -4.76 -11.96 -4.68
N PRO A 44 -5.85 -11.18 -4.52
CA PRO A 44 -5.95 -10.22 -3.41
C PRO A 44 -5.92 -10.90 -2.04
N ASP A 45 -6.69 -11.99 -1.86
CA ASP A 45 -6.75 -12.72 -0.57
C ASP A 45 -5.39 -13.37 -0.23
N ALA A 46 -4.68 -13.89 -1.24
CA ALA A 46 -3.34 -14.44 -1.07
C ALA A 46 -2.33 -13.35 -0.67
N ARG A 47 -2.37 -12.19 -1.36
CA ARG A 47 -1.53 -11.03 -1.07
C ARG A 47 -1.66 -10.59 0.39
N ASP A 48 -2.89 -10.40 0.87
CA ASP A 48 -3.17 -9.89 2.23
C ASP A 48 -2.58 -10.79 3.30
N ILE A 49 -2.61 -12.11 3.09
CA ILE A 49 -2.00 -13.06 4.02
C ILE A 49 -0.47 -12.99 3.96
N TYR A 50 0.13 -12.95 2.76
CA TYR A 50 1.59 -12.83 2.64
C TYR A 50 2.11 -11.51 3.21
N GLU A 51 1.41 -10.41 2.97
CA GLU A 51 1.71 -9.10 3.52
C GLU A 51 1.71 -9.12 5.05
N LYS A 52 0.67 -9.69 5.65
CA LYS A 52 0.59 -9.89 7.09
C LYS A 52 1.78 -10.71 7.62
N VAL A 53 2.09 -11.86 7.00
CA VAL A 53 3.21 -12.71 7.42
C VAL A 53 4.55 -11.98 7.31
N LEU A 54 4.75 -11.16 6.27
CA LEU A 54 5.94 -10.34 6.10
C LEU A 54 6.01 -9.22 7.16
N HIS A 55 4.85 -8.70 7.58
CA HIS A 55 4.75 -7.62 8.55
C HIS A 55 4.93 -8.08 10.00
N ASP A 56 4.46 -9.28 10.35
CA ASP A 56 4.48 -9.81 11.72
C ASP A 56 5.91 -10.02 12.30
N LYS A 57 6.96 -9.63 11.55
CA LYS A 57 8.39 -9.57 11.95
C LYS A 57 8.84 -10.81 12.74
N LEU A 58 8.23 -11.97 12.47
CA LEU A 58 8.59 -13.21 13.12
C LEU A 58 10.01 -13.64 12.72
N PRO A 59 10.81 -14.25 13.61
CA PRO A 59 12.16 -14.69 13.32
C PRO A 59 12.15 -15.89 12.37
N HIS A 60 11.88 -15.63 11.07
CA HIS A 60 11.95 -16.65 10.03
C HIS A 60 13.38 -16.77 9.50
N ALA A 61 13.75 -17.98 9.09
CA ALA A 61 14.97 -18.16 8.34
C ALA A 61 14.93 -17.29 7.06
N ARG A 62 16.02 -16.59 6.74
CA ARG A 62 16.12 -15.67 5.56
C ARG A 62 15.56 -16.27 4.27
N ARG A 63 15.72 -17.59 4.07
CA ARG A 63 15.23 -18.30 2.88
C ARG A 63 13.70 -18.35 2.82
N ALA A 64 13.01 -18.58 3.96
CA ALA A 64 11.54 -18.59 4.01
C ALA A 64 10.96 -17.20 3.75
N LEU A 65 11.58 -16.15 4.30
CA LEU A 65 11.18 -14.75 4.01
C LEU A 65 11.34 -14.40 2.53
N GLN A 66 12.41 -14.84 1.89
CA GLN A 66 12.64 -14.59 0.47
C GLN A 66 11.56 -15.27 -0.40
N GLU A 67 11.22 -16.52 -0.11
CA GLU A 67 10.14 -17.24 -0.81
C GLU A 67 8.78 -16.53 -0.64
N ILE A 68 8.46 -16.08 0.57
CA ILE A 68 7.21 -15.35 0.83
C ILE A 68 7.20 -14.01 0.06
N LYS A 69 8.31 -13.27 0.03
CA LYS A 69 8.45 -12.04 -0.75
C LYS A 69 8.22 -12.29 -2.24
N GLU A 70 8.77 -13.35 -2.80
CA GLU A 70 8.59 -13.72 -4.21
C GLU A 70 7.11 -14.04 -4.53
N ARG A 71 6.43 -14.77 -3.63
CA ARG A 71 5.00 -15.07 -3.78
C ARG A 71 4.13 -13.82 -3.63
N TYR A 72 4.43 -12.96 -2.68
CA TYR A 72 3.79 -11.66 -2.53
C TYR A 72 3.90 -10.81 -3.80
N GLN A 73 5.12 -10.71 -4.37
CA GLN A 73 5.35 -10.00 -5.63
C GLN A 73 4.58 -10.63 -6.80
N LEU A 74 4.48 -11.96 -6.86
CA LEU A 74 3.68 -12.65 -7.87
C LEU A 74 2.18 -12.26 -7.75
N CYS A 75 1.63 -12.22 -6.55
CA CYS A 75 0.26 -11.76 -6.31
C CYS A 75 0.07 -10.32 -6.79
N LEU A 76 0.99 -9.40 -6.46
CA LEU A 76 0.94 -8.01 -6.92
C LEU A 76 0.93 -7.91 -8.45
N ARG A 77 1.76 -8.68 -9.15
CA ARG A 77 1.81 -8.70 -10.62
C ARG A 77 0.46 -9.09 -11.23
N HIS A 78 -0.18 -10.15 -10.73
CA HIS A 78 -1.52 -10.56 -11.17
C HIS A 78 -2.58 -9.50 -10.89
N ILE A 79 -2.55 -8.88 -9.71
CA ILE A 79 -3.48 -7.81 -9.34
C ILE A 79 -3.32 -6.61 -10.28
N TYR A 80 -2.09 -6.13 -10.50
CA TYR A 80 -1.82 -5.01 -11.39
C TYR A 80 -2.20 -5.31 -12.84
N GLN A 81 -1.93 -6.52 -13.33
CA GLN A 81 -2.33 -6.95 -14.66
C GLN A 81 -3.86 -6.94 -14.81
N SER A 82 -4.59 -7.46 -13.82
CA SER A 82 -6.05 -7.46 -13.82
C SER A 82 -6.62 -6.04 -13.81
N ARG A 83 -6.09 -5.14 -12.97
CA ARG A 83 -6.48 -3.72 -12.89
C ARG A 83 -6.27 -3.02 -14.24
N ARG A 84 -5.06 -3.11 -14.82
CA ARG A 84 -4.76 -2.54 -16.16
C ARG A 84 -5.73 -3.05 -17.21
N ALA A 85 -6.02 -4.34 -17.19
CA ALA A 85 -6.92 -4.96 -18.16
C ALA A 85 -8.36 -4.43 -18.07
N GLN A 86 -8.83 -4.03 -16.88
CA GLN A 86 -10.16 -3.46 -16.65
C GLN A 86 -10.22 -1.95 -16.95
N ASP A 87 -9.09 -1.25 -16.86
CA ASP A 87 -9.00 0.19 -17.05
C ASP A 87 -9.34 0.61 -18.50
N ARG A 88 -10.41 1.38 -18.65
CA ARG A 88 -10.86 1.91 -19.96
C ARG A 88 -9.87 2.93 -20.51
N SER A 89 -9.25 3.74 -19.65
CA SER A 89 -8.30 4.77 -20.05
C SER A 89 -7.04 4.15 -20.65
N PHE A 90 -6.53 3.07 -20.04
CA PHE A 90 -5.40 2.30 -20.56
C PHE A 90 -5.70 1.70 -21.94
N ARG A 91 -6.89 1.10 -22.10
CA ARG A 91 -7.29 0.52 -23.38
C ARG A 91 -7.39 1.56 -24.50
N ARG A 92 -7.96 2.75 -24.21
CA ARG A 92 -8.16 3.80 -25.21
C ARG A 92 -6.87 4.56 -25.52
N SER A 93 -6.18 5.02 -24.49
CA SER A 93 -5.07 5.96 -24.64
C SER A 93 -3.71 5.30 -24.82
N VAL A 94 -3.57 4.03 -24.43
CA VAL A 94 -2.29 3.29 -24.49
C VAL A 94 -2.39 2.13 -25.47
N LEU A 95 -3.27 1.15 -25.23
CA LEU A 95 -3.41 0.00 -26.12
C LEU A 95 -4.01 0.37 -27.49
N GLY A 96 -4.70 1.50 -27.61
CA GLY A 96 -5.20 2.02 -28.89
C GLY A 96 -4.12 2.55 -29.82
N GLN A 97 -2.91 2.76 -29.33
CA GLN A 97 -1.79 3.29 -30.11
C GLN A 97 -1.24 2.27 -31.11
N ASN A 98 -0.49 2.74 -32.10
CA ASN A 98 0.23 1.88 -33.03
C ASN A 98 1.54 1.34 -32.41
N LEU A 99 2.15 0.35 -33.08
CA LEU A 99 3.37 -0.29 -32.61
C LEU A 99 4.53 0.70 -32.41
N SER A 100 4.67 1.71 -33.29
CA SER A 100 5.77 2.69 -33.19
C SER A 100 5.66 3.51 -31.91
N VAL A 101 4.45 3.99 -31.59
CA VAL A 101 4.18 4.74 -30.35
C VAL A 101 4.37 3.84 -29.13
N ALA A 102 3.90 2.60 -29.14
CA ALA A 102 4.12 1.67 -28.05
C ALA A 102 5.61 1.42 -27.76
N LEU A 103 6.43 1.27 -28.81
CA LEU A 103 7.89 1.13 -28.68
C LEU A 103 8.55 2.42 -28.15
N GLN A 104 8.02 3.60 -28.44
CA GLN A 104 8.47 4.86 -27.84
C GLN A 104 8.13 4.91 -26.34
N VAL A 105 6.91 4.47 -25.95
CA VAL A 105 6.52 4.33 -24.54
C VAL A 105 7.48 3.40 -23.79
N TYR A 106 7.79 2.24 -24.37
CA TYR A 106 8.74 1.31 -23.76
C TYR A 106 10.14 1.93 -23.58
N ASP A 107 10.66 2.61 -24.63
CA ASP A 107 11.94 3.31 -24.54
C ASP A 107 11.93 4.40 -23.45
N GLU A 108 10.87 5.17 -23.38
CA GLU A 108 10.69 6.21 -22.36
C GLU A 108 10.65 5.62 -20.95
N VAL A 109 9.97 4.50 -20.74
CA VAL A 109 9.98 3.75 -19.48
C VAL A 109 11.40 3.37 -19.09
N LEU A 110 12.20 2.80 -20.02
CA LEU A 110 13.59 2.45 -19.75
C LEU A 110 14.45 3.67 -19.39
N VAL A 111 14.26 4.80 -20.09
CA VAL A 111 14.98 6.07 -19.80
C VAL A 111 14.66 6.53 -18.38
N LYS A 112 13.37 6.56 -18.01
CA LYS A 112 12.95 7.02 -16.69
C LYS A 112 13.44 6.07 -15.58
N ILE A 113 13.44 4.76 -15.81
CA ILE A 113 14.01 3.78 -14.86
C ILE A 113 15.50 4.02 -14.67
N GLN A 114 16.30 4.05 -15.75
CA GLN A 114 17.76 4.20 -15.67
C GLN A 114 18.20 5.54 -15.09
N GLY A 115 17.41 6.59 -15.30
CA GLY A 115 17.72 7.93 -14.80
C GLY A 115 17.33 8.20 -13.36
N ASN A 116 16.33 7.46 -12.82
CA ASN A 116 15.69 7.86 -11.56
C ASN A 116 15.63 6.77 -10.49
N TYR A 117 15.73 5.50 -10.86
CA TYR A 117 15.59 4.43 -9.87
C TYR A 117 16.72 4.44 -8.85
N VAL A 118 16.38 4.24 -7.57
CA VAL A 118 17.29 4.33 -6.42
C VAL A 118 18.56 3.48 -6.55
N ASP A 119 18.48 2.35 -7.24
CA ASP A 119 19.47 1.29 -7.30
C ASP A 119 19.88 1.03 -8.76
N LYS A 120 20.87 1.75 -9.27
CA LYS A 120 21.28 1.67 -10.69
C LYS A 120 21.70 0.27 -11.12
N ASP A 121 22.25 -0.54 -10.21
CA ASP A 121 22.67 -1.90 -10.50
C ASP A 121 21.50 -2.81 -10.90
N LYS A 122 20.27 -2.46 -10.49
CA LYS A 122 19.06 -3.18 -10.87
C LYS A 122 18.47 -2.73 -12.21
N THR A 123 19.00 -1.69 -12.83
CA THR A 123 18.47 -1.11 -14.08
C THR A 123 19.17 -1.64 -15.33
N ASP A 124 19.86 -2.77 -15.25
CA ASP A 124 20.45 -3.47 -16.40
C ASP A 124 19.39 -3.82 -17.43
N LEU A 125 19.63 -3.45 -18.68
CA LEU A 125 18.66 -3.60 -19.77
C LEU A 125 18.33 -5.07 -20.09
N THR A 126 19.29 -5.97 -19.91
CA THR A 126 19.06 -7.41 -20.09
C THR A 126 18.09 -7.92 -19.05
N ARG A 127 18.28 -7.55 -17.79
CA ARG A 127 17.38 -7.88 -16.68
C ARG A 127 15.97 -7.33 -16.92
N LEU A 128 15.85 -6.06 -17.31
CA LEU A 128 14.55 -5.44 -17.59
C LEU A 128 13.82 -6.12 -18.76
N PHE A 129 14.55 -6.49 -19.79
CA PHE A 129 14.01 -7.25 -20.94
C PHE A 129 13.54 -8.65 -20.53
N GLN A 130 14.36 -9.40 -19.78
CA GLN A 130 14.01 -10.74 -19.30
C GLN A 130 12.74 -10.70 -18.44
N GLN A 131 12.62 -9.71 -17.57
CA GLN A 131 11.42 -9.53 -16.77
C GLN A 131 10.18 -9.20 -17.63
N GLY A 132 10.37 -8.46 -18.73
CA GLY A 132 9.30 -8.23 -19.71
C GLY A 132 8.83 -9.52 -20.38
N LEU A 133 9.78 -10.44 -20.70
CA LEU A 133 9.44 -11.79 -21.17
C LEU A 133 8.63 -12.58 -20.15
N ASP A 134 9.03 -12.52 -18.88
CA ASP A 134 8.33 -13.20 -17.79
C ASP A 134 6.94 -12.62 -17.55
N GLU A 135 6.76 -11.28 -17.69
CA GLU A 135 5.44 -10.65 -17.60
C GLU A 135 4.53 -11.10 -18.74
N LEU A 136 5.03 -11.15 -19.98
CA LEU A 136 4.28 -11.68 -21.12
C LEU A 136 3.92 -13.16 -20.94
N ARG A 137 4.84 -13.96 -20.40
CA ARG A 137 4.57 -15.38 -20.10
C ARG A 137 3.51 -15.55 -19.02
N LEU A 138 3.51 -14.68 -18.00
CA LEU A 138 2.49 -14.61 -16.96
C LEU A 138 1.13 -14.31 -17.59
N ALA A 139 1.07 -13.25 -18.41
CA ALA A 139 -0.13 -12.83 -19.12
C ALA A 139 -0.73 -13.94 -20.00
N LEU A 140 0.11 -14.63 -20.76
CA LEU A 140 -0.30 -15.78 -21.60
C LEU A 140 -0.73 -17.01 -20.79
N GLY A 141 -0.46 -17.04 -19.50
CA GLY A 141 -0.96 -18.05 -18.56
C GLY A 141 -2.28 -17.69 -17.90
N ASP A 142 -2.66 -16.42 -17.94
CA ASP A 142 -3.89 -15.91 -17.33
C ASP A 142 -5.09 -16.10 -18.27
N GLU A 143 -6.12 -16.82 -17.81
CA GLU A 143 -7.30 -17.09 -18.64
C GLU A 143 -8.09 -15.84 -18.99
N ALA A 144 -8.14 -14.83 -18.12
CA ALA A 144 -8.87 -13.59 -18.39
C ALA A 144 -8.16 -12.77 -19.49
N PHE A 145 -6.82 -12.74 -19.45
CA PHE A 145 -6.00 -12.12 -20.49
C PHE A 145 -6.20 -12.86 -21.83
N VAL A 146 -6.11 -14.20 -21.83
CA VAL A 146 -6.28 -15.01 -23.04
C VAL A 146 -7.68 -14.84 -23.64
N ARG A 147 -8.74 -14.91 -22.84
CA ARG A 147 -10.10 -14.67 -23.31
C ARG A 147 -10.27 -13.28 -23.94
N ARG A 148 -9.65 -12.27 -23.36
CA ARG A 148 -9.79 -10.88 -23.82
C ARG A 148 -9.03 -10.59 -25.11
N HIS A 149 -7.80 -11.08 -25.24
CA HIS A 149 -6.88 -10.70 -26.30
C HIS A 149 -6.74 -11.76 -27.40
N LEU A 150 -7.09 -13.02 -27.09
CA LEU A 150 -6.87 -14.18 -27.95
C LEU A 150 -8.16 -15.03 -28.10
N GLY A 151 -9.34 -14.41 -27.97
CA GLY A 151 -10.62 -15.10 -28.12
C GLY A 151 -10.68 -15.89 -29.45
N GLY A 152 -10.91 -17.21 -29.35
CA GLY A 152 -10.91 -18.12 -30.50
C GLY A 152 -9.56 -18.78 -30.86
N VAL A 153 -8.45 -18.40 -30.21
CA VAL A 153 -7.17 -19.08 -30.40
C VAL A 153 -7.14 -20.38 -29.58
N ARG A 154 -6.72 -21.50 -30.21
CA ARG A 154 -6.58 -22.79 -29.52
C ARG A 154 -5.58 -22.68 -28.38
N GLY A 155 -5.94 -23.10 -27.16
CA GLY A 155 -5.05 -23.05 -25.99
C GLY A 155 -3.70 -23.76 -26.17
N ALA A 156 -3.65 -24.80 -27.00
CA ALA A 156 -2.39 -25.47 -27.34
C ALA A 156 -1.40 -24.52 -28.06
N ARG A 157 -1.88 -23.63 -28.96
CA ARG A 157 -1.03 -22.63 -29.63
C ARG A 157 -0.50 -21.59 -28.65
N VAL A 158 -1.33 -21.15 -27.72
CA VAL A 158 -0.93 -20.21 -26.66
C VAL A 158 0.15 -20.83 -25.79
N ARG A 159 -0.03 -22.08 -25.34
CA ARG A 159 0.99 -22.80 -24.55
C ARG A 159 2.29 -23.00 -25.32
N ALA A 160 2.23 -23.39 -26.60
CA ALA A 160 3.42 -23.57 -27.45
C ALA A 160 4.20 -22.24 -27.59
N PHE A 161 3.53 -21.14 -27.86
CA PHE A 161 4.17 -19.83 -27.95
C PHE A 161 4.79 -19.40 -26.61
N ARG A 162 4.05 -19.59 -25.49
CA ARG A 162 4.55 -19.32 -24.13
C ARG A 162 5.83 -20.10 -23.79
N SER A 163 5.90 -21.39 -24.17
CA SER A 163 7.12 -22.21 -24.00
C SER A 163 8.26 -21.74 -24.89
N ARG A 164 7.96 -21.32 -26.13
CA ARG A 164 8.96 -20.80 -27.04
C ARG A 164 9.59 -19.49 -26.56
N LEU A 165 8.85 -18.60 -25.90
CA LEU A 165 9.41 -17.39 -25.30
C LEU A 165 10.58 -17.71 -24.37
N ALA A 166 10.47 -18.78 -23.58
CA ALA A 166 11.52 -19.23 -22.67
C ALA A 166 12.75 -19.82 -23.38
N VAL A 167 12.59 -20.35 -24.59
CA VAL A 167 13.70 -20.99 -25.33
C VAL A 167 14.39 -20.01 -26.27
N THR A 168 13.61 -19.16 -26.96
CA THR A 168 14.16 -18.34 -28.05
C THR A 168 14.80 -17.04 -27.55
N TRP A 169 14.25 -16.42 -26.51
CA TRP A 169 14.69 -15.09 -26.06
C TRP A 169 15.23 -15.04 -24.63
N GLN A 170 15.23 -16.17 -23.89
CA GLN A 170 15.68 -16.20 -22.48
C GLN A 170 17.15 -15.77 -22.31
N ASP A 171 18.02 -16.13 -23.23
CA ASP A 171 19.45 -15.83 -23.16
C ASP A 171 19.85 -14.56 -23.94
N THR A 172 18.85 -13.79 -24.40
CA THR A 172 19.12 -12.56 -25.17
C THR A 172 19.76 -11.51 -24.26
N ARG A 173 21.00 -11.13 -24.60
CA ARG A 173 21.73 -10.03 -23.96
C ARG A 173 21.42 -8.72 -24.67
N ILE A 174 20.97 -7.73 -23.93
CA ILE A 174 20.61 -6.42 -24.46
C ILE A 174 21.82 -5.48 -24.34
N LYS A 175 22.26 -4.91 -25.48
CA LYS A 175 23.43 -4.04 -25.56
C LYS A 175 23.10 -2.59 -25.19
N ASP A 176 21.97 -2.11 -25.69
CA ASP A 176 21.49 -0.75 -25.52
C ASP A 176 19.96 -0.69 -25.68
N ARG A 177 19.36 0.48 -25.49
CA ARG A 177 17.90 0.68 -25.60
C ARG A 177 17.38 0.48 -27.04
N ALA A 178 18.17 0.81 -28.05
CA ALA A 178 17.77 0.57 -29.45
C ALA A 178 17.67 -0.95 -29.71
N HIS A 179 18.61 -1.73 -29.19
CA HIS A 179 18.58 -3.19 -29.26
C HIS A 179 17.41 -3.74 -28.43
N ALA A 180 17.12 -3.20 -27.24
CA ALA A 180 15.94 -3.59 -26.44
C ALA A 180 14.65 -3.41 -27.25
N ARG A 181 14.45 -2.24 -27.86
CA ARG A 181 13.28 -1.98 -28.72
C ARG A 181 13.19 -2.93 -29.91
N ALA A 182 14.32 -3.22 -30.56
CA ALA A 182 14.35 -4.14 -31.69
C ALA A 182 13.92 -5.54 -31.28
N GLN A 183 14.42 -6.05 -30.16
CA GLN A 183 14.06 -7.36 -29.62
C GLN A 183 12.59 -7.44 -29.19
N VAL A 184 12.08 -6.41 -28.48
CA VAL A 184 10.66 -6.35 -28.11
C VAL A 184 9.76 -6.29 -29.35
N LYS A 185 10.16 -5.54 -30.39
CA LYS A 185 9.45 -5.51 -31.69
C LYS A 185 9.40 -6.90 -32.33
N GLU A 186 10.50 -7.64 -32.30
CA GLU A 186 10.59 -9.00 -32.85
C GLU A 186 9.61 -9.95 -32.12
N VAL A 187 9.61 -9.95 -30.78
CA VAL A 187 8.67 -10.73 -29.96
C VAL A 187 7.22 -10.35 -30.28
N ALA A 188 6.92 -9.04 -30.37
CA ALA A 188 5.58 -8.55 -30.65
C ALA A 188 5.05 -8.99 -32.03
N LEU A 189 5.89 -8.93 -33.06
CA LEU A 189 5.55 -9.38 -34.39
C LEU A 189 5.44 -10.92 -34.47
N ALA A 190 6.23 -11.67 -33.72
CA ALA A 190 6.09 -13.11 -33.61
C ALA A 190 4.75 -13.49 -32.95
N ALA A 191 4.39 -12.85 -31.85
CA ALA A 191 3.09 -13.04 -31.17
C ALA A 191 1.91 -12.70 -32.08
N GLN A 192 2.04 -11.65 -32.90
CA GLN A 192 1.02 -11.28 -33.88
C GLN A 192 0.85 -12.35 -34.95
N ARG A 193 1.94 -12.81 -35.55
CA ARG A 193 1.89 -13.85 -36.60
C ARG A 193 1.32 -15.18 -36.10
N GLU A 194 1.67 -15.57 -34.88
CA GLU A 194 1.32 -16.91 -34.38
C GLU A 194 0.02 -16.96 -33.61
N LEU A 195 -0.30 -15.92 -32.89
CA LEU A 195 -1.48 -15.87 -32.02
C LEU A 195 -2.51 -14.84 -32.45
N GLY A 196 -2.19 -13.93 -33.37
CA GLY A 196 -3.01 -12.77 -33.66
C GLY A 196 -3.03 -11.73 -32.53
N LEU A 197 -2.11 -11.85 -31.55
CA LEU A 197 -2.01 -10.90 -30.43
C LEU A 197 -1.54 -9.54 -30.94
N ARG A 198 -2.23 -8.48 -30.57
CA ARG A 198 -1.86 -7.12 -30.99
C ARG A 198 -0.47 -6.76 -30.48
N PRO A 199 0.44 -6.25 -31.35
CA PRO A 199 1.81 -5.93 -30.96
C PRO A 199 1.92 -4.95 -29.78
N THR A 200 1.02 -3.96 -29.73
CA THR A 200 0.97 -2.97 -28.63
C THR A 200 0.77 -3.63 -27.28
N VAL A 201 -0.08 -4.68 -27.19
CA VAL A 201 -0.32 -5.41 -25.94
C VAL A 201 0.99 -6.05 -25.47
N VAL A 202 1.73 -6.70 -26.38
CA VAL A 202 3.02 -7.34 -26.08
C VAL A 202 4.03 -6.31 -25.55
N VAL A 203 4.19 -5.18 -26.27
CA VAL A 203 5.13 -4.12 -25.87
C VAL A 203 4.80 -3.57 -24.48
N MET A 204 3.52 -3.42 -24.17
CA MET A 204 3.11 -2.93 -22.86
C MET A 204 3.36 -3.94 -21.74
N GLU A 205 3.29 -5.25 -21.98
CA GLU A 205 3.70 -6.23 -20.97
C GLU A 205 5.22 -6.13 -20.69
N PHE A 206 6.05 -5.82 -21.70
CA PHE A 206 7.47 -5.53 -21.47
C PHE A 206 7.69 -4.25 -20.65
N ALA A 207 6.94 -3.19 -20.92
CA ALA A 207 7.03 -1.94 -20.17
C ALA A 207 6.63 -2.13 -18.69
N CYS A 208 5.55 -2.87 -18.44
CA CYS A 208 5.09 -3.19 -17.09
C CYS A 208 6.07 -4.14 -16.38
N GLY A 209 6.58 -5.16 -17.07
CA GLY A 209 7.55 -6.08 -16.52
C GLY A 209 8.85 -5.39 -16.11
N ALA A 210 9.34 -4.44 -16.90
CA ALA A 210 10.51 -3.65 -16.55
C ALA A 210 10.32 -2.91 -15.20
N CYS A 211 9.13 -2.35 -14.94
CA CYS A 211 8.80 -1.74 -13.66
C CYS A 211 8.74 -2.78 -12.53
N ASN A 212 7.99 -3.86 -12.74
CA ASN A 212 7.76 -4.91 -11.73
C ASN A 212 9.03 -5.68 -11.30
N SER A 213 10.14 -5.52 -12.05
CA SER A 213 11.43 -6.16 -11.75
C SER A 213 12.24 -5.48 -10.65
N LEU A 214 11.87 -4.27 -10.27
CA LEU A 214 12.70 -3.39 -9.45
C LEU A 214 12.40 -3.56 -7.96
N ASP A 215 11.20 -3.24 -7.56
CA ASP A 215 10.68 -3.46 -6.21
C ASP A 215 9.13 -3.53 -6.23
N GLU A 216 8.51 -3.78 -5.07
CA GLU A 216 7.06 -3.86 -4.90
C GLU A 216 6.33 -2.52 -5.05
N TYR A 217 7.04 -1.41 -5.03
CA TYR A 217 6.50 -0.04 -5.09
C TYR A 217 6.60 0.57 -6.48
N THR A 218 7.48 0.04 -7.34
CA THR A 218 7.71 0.56 -8.68
C THR A 218 6.78 -0.10 -9.68
N LEU A 219 5.91 0.69 -10.30
CA LEU A 219 4.92 0.19 -11.25
C LEU A 219 4.60 1.21 -12.35
N TYR A 220 4.11 0.68 -13.48
CA TYR A 220 3.50 1.46 -14.54
C TYR A 220 2.10 1.90 -14.09
N LEU A 221 1.82 3.20 -14.17
CA LEU A 221 0.51 3.80 -13.86
C LEU A 221 -0.27 4.05 -15.14
N THR A 222 -1.49 3.57 -15.19
CA THR A 222 -2.44 3.89 -16.25
C THR A 222 -2.84 5.37 -16.21
N PRO A 223 -3.46 5.92 -17.28
CA PRO A 223 -3.92 7.30 -17.25
C PRO A 223 -4.92 7.61 -16.12
N ALA A 224 -5.75 6.66 -15.72
CA ALA A 224 -6.65 6.82 -14.58
C ALA A 224 -5.88 6.84 -13.27
N GLU A 225 -4.97 5.90 -13.05
CA GLU A 225 -4.15 5.82 -11.83
C GLU A 225 -3.25 7.06 -11.64
N VAL A 226 -2.70 7.63 -12.73
CA VAL A 226 -1.96 8.90 -12.64
C VAL A 226 -2.86 10.02 -12.12
N ARG A 227 -4.08 10.16 -12.65
CA ARG A 227 -5.03 11.18 -12.17
C ARG A 227 -5.40 10.94 -10.71
N GLU A 228 -5.63 9.69 -10.32
CA GLU A 228 -6.00 9.32 -8.95
C GLU A 228 -4.90 9.67 -7.95
N VAL A 229 -3.62 9.36 -8.26
CA VAL A 229 -2.50 9.73 -7.39
C VAL A 229 -2.40 11.25 -7.21
N TYR A 230 -2.51 12.03 -8.29
CA TYR A 230 -2.46 13.50 -8.18
C TYR A 230 -3.68 14.06 -7.43
N ALA A 231 -4.86 13.50 -7.61
CA ALA A 231 -6.06 13.88 -6.87
C ALA A 231 -5.87 13.59 -5.37
N SER A 232 -5.39 12.39 -5.03
CA SER A 232 -5.13 12.01 -3.64
C SER A 232 -4.12 12.94 -2.93
N LEU A 233 -3.05 13.37 -3.63
CA LEU A 233 -2.10 14.34 -3.07
C LEU A 233 -2.75 15.71 -2.79
N LYS A 234 -3.81 16.09 -3.52
CA LYS A 234 -4.59 17.30 -3.27
C LYS A 234 -5.69 17.12 -2.23
N GLY A 235 -5.84 15.93 -1.68
CA GLY A 235 -6.95 15.61 -0.80
C GLY A 235 -8.26 15.34 -1.52
N GLU A 236 -8.22 15.14 -2.83
CA GLU A 236 -9.40 14.81 -3.64
C GLU A 236 -9.50 13.30 -3.84
N LEU A 237 -10.68 12.76 -3.67
CA LEU A 237 -10.99 11.36 -3.94
C LEU A 237 -12.23 11.27 -4.84
N VAL A 238 -12.13 10.58 -5.96
CA VAL A 238 -13.33 10.34 -6.78
C VAL A 238 -14.13 9.21 -6.17
N SER A 239 -15.21 9.57 -5.49
CA SER A 239 -16.04 8.67 -4.69
C SER A 239 -17.47 9.21 -4.60
N VAL A 240 -18.33 8.50 -3.89
CA VAL A 240 -19.66 8.96 -3.49
C VAL A 240 -19.67 9.72 -2.15
N GLY A 241 -18.50 9.82 -1.47
CA GLY A 241 -18.38 10.58 -0.23
C GLY A 241 -18.86 9.86 1.03
N ILE A 242 -18.77 8.55 1.04
CA ILE A 242 -19.05 7.70 2.21
C ILE A 242 -17.72 7.17 2.75
N GLU A 243 -17.53 7.28 4.06
CA GLU A 243 -16.54 6.51 4.80
C GLU A 243 -17.23 5.23 5.32
N PRO A 244 -16.94 4.07 4.73
CA PRO A 244 -17.52 2.81 5.20
C PRO A 244 -16.78 2.28 6.43
N ARG A 245 -17.46 1.50 7.26
CA ARG A 245 -16.86 0.72 8.36
C ARG A 245 -17.38 -0.70 8.33
N VAL A 246 -16.46 -1.64 8.13
CA VAL A 246 -16.80 -3.07 8.17
C VAL A 246 -16.73 -3.57 9.61
N GLN A 247 -17.83 -4.13 10.12
CA GLN A 247 -17.94 -4.72 11.45
C GLN A 247 -18.52 -6.14 11.32
N GLY A 248 -17.67 -7.15 11.36
CA GLY A 248 -18.05 -8.54 11.06
C GLY A 248 -18.60 -8.65 9.64
N HIS A 249 -19.89 -9.04 9.52
CA HIS A 249 -20.57 -9.13 8.22
C HIS A 249 -21.41 -7.89 7.87
N LYS A 250 -21.23 -6.77 8.57
CA LYS A 250 -22.01 -5.54 8.33
C LYS A 250 -21.10 -4.44 7.82
N VAL A 251 -21.58 -3.73 6.81
CA VAL A 251 -20.95 -2.50 6.33
C VAL A 251 -21.83 -1.33 6.76
N LEU A 252 -21.29 -0.47 7.61
CA LEU A 252 -21.97 0.73 8.12
C LEU A 252 -21.35 1.96 7.48
N VAL A 253 -22.17 3.01 7.31
CA VAL A 253 -21.70 4.36 7.04
C VAL A 253 -21.11 4.90 8.34
N ALA A 254 -19.80 5.07 8.43
CA ALA A 254 -19.16 5.69 9.60
C ALA A 254 -19.33 7.21 9.54
N GLN A 255 -19.13 7.79 8.37
CA GLN A 255 -19.28 9.22 8.11
C GLN A 255 -19.71 9.47 6.67
N VAL A 256 -20.43 10.56 6.45
CA VAL A 256 -20.73 11.13 5.13
C VAL A 256 -19.99 12.46 5.01
N ILE A 257 -19.28 12.64 3.91
CA ILE A 257 -18.51 13.86 3.65
C ILE A 257 -19.48 14.95 3.19
N THR A 258 -19.47 16.08 3.87
CA THR A 258 -20.36 17.22 3.57
C THR A 258 -20.16 17.72 2.13
N GLY A 259 -21.27 17.97 1.43
CA GLY A 259 -21.27 18.39 0.04
C GLY A 259 -20.99 17.27 -0.97
N SER A 260 -20.82 16.03 -0.52
CA SER A 260 -20.61 14.87 -1.40
C SER A 260 -21.91 14.37 -2.04
N PRO A 261 -21.83 13.53 -3.09
CA PRO A 261 -23.01 12.89 -3.68
C PRO A 261 -23.91 12.16 -2.66
N ALA A 262 -23.32 11.54 -1.64
CA ALA A 262 -24.08 10.85 -0.59
C ALA A 262 -24.80 11.81 0.36
N ASP A 263 -24.20 12.97 0.64
CA ASP A 263 -24.81 14.02 1.47
C ASP A 263 -25.96 14.74 0.73
N LEU A 264 -25.77 14.98 -0.57
CA LEU A 264 -26.75 15.68 -1.43
C LEU A 264 -27.82 14.76 -1.99
N ALA A 265 -27.78 13.49 -1.68
CA ALA A 265 -28.75 12.50 -2.16
C ALA A 265 -30.15 12.73 -1.58
N SER A 266 -31.17 12.13 -2.19
CA SER A 266 -32.56 12.19 -1.69
C SER A 266 -33.14 10.76 -1.57
N PRO A 267 -33.30 10.23 -0.34
CA PRO A 267 -32.88 10.82 0.95
C PRO A 267 -31.36 10.85 1.11
N PRO A 268 -30.79 11.79 1.88
CA PRO A 268 -29.36 11.84 2.16
C PRO A 268 -28.94 10.66 3.06
N LEU A 269 -27.76 10.09 2.78
CA LEU A 269 -27.18 9.06 3.64
C LEU A 269 -26.67 9.67 4.95
N LYS A 270 -26.71 8.87 6.01
CA LYS A 270 -26.32 9.31 7.35
C LYS A 270 -25.38 8.31 8.01
N ALA A 271 -24.66 8.78 9.03
CA ALA A 271 -23.88 7.89 9.88
C ALA A 271 -24.77 6.81 10.54
N HIS A 272 -24.25 5.59 10.56
CA HIS A 272 -24.90 4.36 11.02
C HIS A 272 -25.94 3.74 10.06
N ASP A 273 -26.16 4.30 8.88
CA ASP A 273 -26.88 3.58 7.82
C ASP A 273 -26.10 2.33 7.42
N ARG A 274 -26.81 1.26 7.09
CA ARG A 274 -26.19 -0.01 6.72
C ARG A 274 -26.24 -0.19 5.20
N ILE A 275 -25.08 -0.38 4.57
CA ILE A 275 -24.98 -0.76 3.15
C ILE A 275 -25.16 -2.27 3.06
N LEU A 276 -26.11 -2.73 2.26
CA LEU A 276 -26.43 -4.15 2.04
C LEU A 276 -25.83 -4.65 0.73
N ARG A 277 -25.90 -3.82 -0.33
CA ARG A 277 -25.38 -4.15 -1.66
C ARG A 277 -24.76 -2.93 -2.31
N ILE A 278 -23.74 -3.20 -3.15
CA ILE A 278 -23.13 -2.25 -4.08
C ILE A 278 -23.19 -2.86 -5.48
N ASP A 279 -23.79 -2.15 -6.44
CA ASP A 279 -24.01 -2.64 -7.80
C ASP A 279 -24.66 -4.04 -7.82
N LYS A 280 -25.72 -4.22 -7.03
CA LYS A 280 -26.49 -5.47 -6.84
C LYS A 280 -25.74 -6.63 -6.19
N LYS A 281 -24.48 -6.45 -5.80
CA LYS A 281 -23.68 -7.47 -5.13
C LYS A 281 -23.69 -7.27 -3.63
N SER A 282 -23.92 -8.34 -2.84
CA SER A 282 -23.83 -8.29 -1.38
C SER A 282 -22.45 -7.82 -0.91
N VAL A 283 -22.43 -7.11 0.20
CA VAL A 283 -21.20 -6.64 0.85
C VAL A 283 -20.80 -7.46 2.08
N ASP A 284 -21.60 -8.47 2.47
CA ASP A 284 -21.46 -9.18 3.76
C ASP A 284 -20.11 -9.91 3.95
N SER A 285 -19.38 -10.18 2.88
CA SER A 285 -18.09 -10.88 2.92
C SER A 285 -16.92 -10.02 2.40
N LEU A 286 -17.14 -8.71 2.22
CA LEU A 286 -16.12 -7.83 1.71
C LEU A 286 -15.22 -7.30 2.83
N SER A 287 -13.92 -7.16 2.53
CA SER A 287 -13.02 -6.41 3.38
C SER A 287 -13.31 -4.90 3.32
N GLN A 288 -12.75 -4.14 4.24
CA GLN A 288 -12.83 -2.68 4.28
C GLN A 288 -12.41 -2.08 2.92
N GLU A 289 -11.24 -2.50 2.41
CA GLU A 289 -10.65 -2.04 1.16
C GLU A 289 -11.52 -2.38 -0.05
N ALA A 290 -12.10 -3.58 -0.07
CA ALA A 290 -12.98 -4.00 -1.16
C ALA A 290 -14.28 -3.20 -1.23
N VAL A 291 -14.80 -2.75 -0.09
CA VAL A 291 -15.95 -1.84 -0.03
C VAL A 291 -15.55 -0.46 -0.55
N GLU A 292 -14.43 0.09 -0.06
CA GLU A 292 -13.92 1.39 -0.50
C GLU A 292 -13.64 1.41 -2.00
N GLU A 293 -12.99 0.37 -2.55
CA GLU A 293 -12.71 0.26 -3.97
C GLU A 293 -13.99 0.29 -4.83
N ARG A 294 -15.10 -0.28 -4.36
CA ARG A 294 -16.37 -0.25 -5.08
C ARG A 294 -17.09 1.10 -4.99
N LEU A 295 -16.89 1.84 -3.91
CA LEU A 295 -17.45 3.19 -3.76
C LEU A 295 -16.66 4.22 -4.59
N ARG A 296 -15.38 3.97 -4.85
CA ARG A 296 -14.51 4.75 -5.73
C ARG A 296 -14.70 4.37 -7.20
N GLY A 297 -14.17 5.17 -8.12
CA GLY A 297 -14.17 4.88 -9.56
C GLY A 297 -13.94 6.11 -10.43
N GLU A 298 -14.21 6.00 -11.73
CA GLU A 298 -14.10 7.14 -12.66
C GLU A 298 -15.17 8.19 -12.35
N ALA A 299 -14.78 9.48 -12.37
CA ALA A 299 -15.72 10.60 -12.19
C ALA A 299 -16.86 10.55 -13.22
N GLY A 300 -18.08 10.84 -12.78
CA GLY A 300 -19.29 10.79 -13.59
C GLY A 300 -19.87 9.39 -13.79
N THR A 301 -19.27 8.33 -13.21
CA THR A 301 -19.86 6.98 -13.23
C THR A 301 -20.85 6.82 -12.08
N ALA A 302 -21.95 6.09 -12.35
CA ALA A 302 -22.95 5.79 -11.34
C ALA A 302 -22.58 4.55 -10.53
N VAL A 303 -23.02 4.52 -9.26
CA VAL A 303 -23.02 3.34 -8.40
C VAL A 303 -24.40 3.19 -7.75
N GLU A 304 -24.92 1.97 -7.74
CA GLU A 304 -26.19 1.63 -7.10
C GLU A 304 -25.90 1.09 -5.68
N LEU A 305 -26.51 1.71 -4.67
CA LEU A 305 -26.43 1.25 -3.28
C LEU A 305 -27.80 0.80 -2.81
N GLU A 306 -27.87 -0.37 -2.17
CA GLU A 306 -29.02 -0.80 -1.38
C GLU A 306 -28.69 -0.54 0.09
N VAL A 307 -29.45 0.35 0.72
CA VAL A 307 -29.16 0.89 2.05
C VAL A 307 -30.35 0.67 2.97
N LEU A 308 -30.08 0.23 4.18
CA LEU A 308 -31.04 0.21 5.29
C LEU A 308 -30.68 1.39 6.23
N ALA A 309 -31.52 2.42 6.21
CA ALA A 309 -31.31 3.57 7.08
C ALA A 309 -31.48 3.19 8.55
N LYS A 310 -30.78 3.90 9.43
CA LYS A 310 -30.85 3.62 10.87
C LYS A 310 -32.26 3.85 11.39
N GLY A 311 -32.92 2.78 11.84
CA GLY A 311 -34.28 2.81 12.41
C GLY A 311 -35.38 2.44 11.41
N ASP A 312 -35.05 2.18 10.16
CA ASP A 312 -35.98 1.71 9.16
C ASP A 312 -36.04 0.16 9.13
N ASP A 313 -37.22 -0.37 8.79
CA ASP A 313 -37.44 -1.81 8.66
C ASP A 313 -37.24 -2.33 7.24
N ALA A 314 -37.20 -1.45 6.25
CA ALA A 314 -37.07 -1.80 4.84
C ALA A 314 -35.90 -1.08 4.15
N PRO A 315 -35.09 -1.79 3.36
CA PRO A 315 -34.04 -1.16 2.59
C PRO A 315 -34.60 -0.36 1.42
N HIS A 316 -33.87 0.66 1.00
CA HIS A 316 -34.13 1.41 -0.22
C HIS A 316 -32.90 1.43 -1.14
N THR A 317 -33.13 1.64 -2.42
CA THR A 317 -32.08 1.73 -3.42
C THR A 317 -31.83 3.19 -3.78
N ILE A 318 -30.54 3.58 -3.82
CA ILE A 318 -30.11 4.91 -4.21
C ILE A 318 -29.04 4.83 -5.30
N MET A 319 -29.16 5.69 -6.31
CA MET A 319 -28.15 5.85 -7.35
C MET A 319 -27.33 7.08 -7.06
N LEU A 320 -26.02 6.90 -6.92
CA LEU A 320 -25.07 7.98 -6.67
C LEU A 320 -24.10 8.10 -7.85
N THR A 321 -23.72 9.33 -8.20
CA THR A 321 -22.67 9.59 -9.19
C THR A 321 -21.35 9.80 -8.46
N ARG A 322 -20.28 9.14 -8.89
CA ARG A 322 -18.94 9.36 -8.35
C ARG A 322 -18.41 10.72 -8.79
N GLU A 323 -18.02 11.54 -7.85
CA GLU A 323 -17.50 12.89 -8.07
C GLU A 323 -16.22 13.11 -7.27
N PRO A 324 -15.38 14.11 -7.61
CA PRO A 324 -14.29 14.54 -6.76
C PRO A 324 -14.83 15.04 -5.41
N VAL A 325 -14.43 14.38 -4.33
CA VAL A 325 -14.81 14.71 -2.96
C VAL A 325 -13.55 15.09 -2.20
N VAL A 326 -13.58 16.22 -1.48
CA VAL A 326 -12.45 16.64 -0.64
C VAL A 326 -12.49 15.86 0.67
N VAL A 327 -11.45 15.07 0.91
CA VAL A 327 -11.29 14.30 2.15
C VAL A 327 -10.31 15.06 3.05
N PRO A 328 -10.75 15.55 4.23
CA PRO A 328 -9.83 16.24 5.11
C PRO A 328 -8.75 15.28 5.63
N SER A 329 -7.52 15.79 5.75
CA SER A 329 -6.40 15.03 6.32
C SER A 329 -6.40 15.04 7.85
N VAL A 330 -7.03 16.04 8.47
CA VAL A 330 -7.14 16.19 9.93
C VAL A 330 -8.60 15.98 10.37
N ILE A 331 -8.83 14.97 11.19
CA ILE A 331 -10.16 14.58 11.67
C ILE A 331 -10.21 14.45 13.20
N GLY A 332 -11.40 14.36 13.78
CA GLY A 332 -11.62 14.07 15.20
C GLY A 332 -11.10 15.12 16.18
N THR A 333 -10.92 16.37 15.74
CA THR A 333 -10.41 17.47 16.58
C THR A 333 -11.27 17.70 17.81
N SER A 334 -10.75 17.41 19.00
CA SER A 334 -11.48 17.47 20.27
C SER A 334 -10.57 17.65 21.48
N MET A 335 -11.16 18.07 22.61
CA MET A 335 -10.51 17.99 23.91
C MET A 335 -10.83 16.63 24.54
N LEU A 336 -9.83 15.77 24.80
CA LEU A 336 -10.03 14.47 25.46
C LEU A 336 -10.14 14.61 26.98
N ALA A 337 -9.43 15.59 27.53
CA ALA A 337 -9.50 15.97 28.95
C ALA A 337 -9.14 17.44 29.11
N ARG A 338 -9.28 17.98 30.34
CA ARG A 338 -8.91 19.38 30.63
C ARG A 338 -7.43 19.59 30.27
N GLY A 339 -7.17 20.50 29.35
CA GLY A 339 -5.82 20.84 28.87
C GLY A 339 -5.20 19.86 27.86
N ILE A 340 -5.88 18.76 27.49
CA ILE A 340 -5.36 17.77 26.54
C ILE A 340 -6.19 17.84 25.24
N GLY A 341 -5.60 18.39 24.20
CA GLY A 341 -6.16 18.42 22.85
C GLY A 341 -5.77 17.17 22.04
N TYR A 342 -6.59 16.85 21.06
CA TYR A 342 -6.42 15.70 20.18
C TYR A 342 -6.87 16.02 18.77
N PHE A 343 -6.17 15.50 17.79
CA PHE A 343 -6.66 15.26 16.44
C PHE A 343 -5.98 14.02 15.83
N GLN A 344 -6.64 13.42 14.85
CA GLN A 344 -6.05 12.36 14.04
C GLN A 344 -5.64 12.94 12.68
N LEU A 345 -4.41 12.64 12.26
CA LEU A 345 -3.86 12.96 10.95
C LEU A 345 -3.85 11.67 10.11
N ILE A 346 -4.77 11.58 9.13
CA ILE A 346 -5.00 10.35 8.36
C ILE A 346 -4.19 10.26 7.06
N GLY A 347 -3.48 11.33 6.68
CA GLY A 347 -2.65 11.36 5.48
C GLY A 347 -1.91 12.68 5.33
N PHE A 348 -0.99 12.75 4.38
CA PHE A 348 -0.23 13.96 4.06
C PHE A 348 -0.60 14.47 2.67
N GLN A 349 -1.44 15.49 2.62
CA GLN A 349 -2.01 16.13 1.44
C GLN A 349 -1.57 17.60 1.38
N ASP A 350 -1.73 18.26 0.25
CA ASP A 350 -1.35 19.69 0.09
C ASP A 350 -2.06 20.61 1.11
N THR A 351 -3.26 20.25 1.58
CA THR A 351 -4.05 21.00 2.56
C THR A 351 -3.70 20.69 4.03
N THR A 352 -2.91 19.65 4.30
CA THR A 352 -2.67 19.12 5.66
C THR A 352 -2.14 20.15 6.65
N VAL A 353 -1.17 20.95 6.25
CA VAL A 353 -0.56 21.94 7.15
C VAL A 353 -1.60 23.00 7.58
N GLU A 354 -2.41 23.49 6.64
CA GLU A 354 -3.47 24.45 6.92
C GLU A 354 -4.56 23.87 7.84
N GLU A 355 -4.99 22.64 7.57
CA GLU A 355 -5.98 21.93 8.38
C GLU A 355 -5.46 21.69 9.81
N MET A 356 -4.20 21.25 9.95
CA MET A 356 -3.54 21.07 11.23
C MET A 356 -3.43 22.38 12.01
N ASP A 357 -2.99 23.47 11.37
CA ASP A 357 -2.93 24.78 12.00
C ASP A 357 -4.31 25.28 12.47
N LYS A 358 -5.37 25.02 11.71
CA LYS A 358 -6.77 25.33 12.12
C LYS A 358 -7.18 24.50 13.34
N ALA A 359 -6.88 23.20 13.34
CA ALA A 359 -7.20 22.31 14.45
C ALA A 359 -6.46 22.74 15.74
N ILE A 360 -5.18 23.08 15.65
CA ILE A 360 -4.37 23.55 16.77
C ILE A 360 -4.93 24.85 17.34
N ARG A 361 -5.22 25.86 16.51
CA ARG A 361 -5.83 27.12 16.96
C ARG A 361 -7.17 26.91 17.67
N LEU A 362 -8.00 26.01 17.15
CA LEU A 362 -9.28 25.65 17.79
C LEU A 362 -9.07 25.03 19.18
N LEU A 363 -8.11 24.13 19.32
CA LEU A 363 -7.78 23.47 20.59
C LEU A 363 -7.15 24.44 21.59
N GLU A 364 -6.26 25.33 21.14
CA GLU A 364 -5.70 26.41 21.97
C GLU A 364 -6.78 27.33 22.52
N GLY A 365 -7.75 27.73 21.68
CA GLY A 365 -8.92 28.51 22.09
C GLY A 365 -9.81 27.79 23.12
N ARG A 366 -9.72 26.45 23.19
CA ARG A 366 -10.40 25.61 24.21
C ARG A 366 -9.52 25.31 25.43
N GLY A 367 -8.35 25.93 25.53
CA GLY A 367 -7.44 25.82 26.66
C GLY A 367 -6.49 24.60 26.60
N MET A 368 -6.17 24.09 25.41
CA MET A 368 -5.17 23.05 25.23
C MET A 368 -3.80 23.50 25.77
N LYS A 369 -3.11 22.59 26.47
CA LYS A 369 -1.75 22.74 26.99
C LYS A 369 -0.82 21.65 26.47
N VAL A 370 -1.36 20.46 26.19
CA VAL A 370 -0.65 19.29 25.64
C VAL A 370 -1.45 18.79 24.43
N LEU A 371 -0.76 18.43 23.36
CA LEU A 371 -1.36 17.89 22.14
C LEU A 371 -1.10 16.39 22.03
N ILE A 372 -2.13 15.62 21.69
CA ILE A 372 -2.03 14.25 21.19
C ILE A 372 -2.30 14.29 19.69
N MET A 373 -1.27 13.96 18.88
CA MET A 373 -1.37 13.77 17.44
C MET A 373 -1.47 12.26 17.16
N ASP A 374 -2.56 11.83 16.54
CA ASP A 374 -2.78 10.42 16.22
C ASP A 374 -2.41 10.16 14.76
N LEU A 375 -1.35 9.37 14.54
CA LEU A 375 -0.86 8.91 13.24
C LEU A 375 -1.24 7.46 12.95
N ARG A 376 -2.04 6.82 13.79
CA ARG A 376 -2.47 5.44 13.57
C ARG A 376 -3.31 5.34 12.30
N GLY A 377 -3.07 4.29 11.52
CA GLY A 377 -3.73 4.07 10.24
C GLY A 377 -3.32 5.06 9.13
N ASN A 378 -2.29 5.90 9.34
CA ASN A 378 -1.82 6.86 8.35
C ASN A 378 -0.81 6.20 7.38
N PRO A 379 -1.15 5.93 6.12
CA PRO A 379 -0.26 5.26 5.17
C PRO A 379 0.84 6.18 4.60
N GLY A 380 0.86 7.45 5.00
CA GLY A 380 1.77 8.47 4.49
C GLY A 380 1.09 9.48 3.56
N GLY A 381 1.74 9.78 2.44
CA GLY A 381 1.31 10.78 1.46
C GLY A 381 2.48 11.61 0.93
N SER A 382 2.29 12.91 0.78
CA SER A 382 3.29 13.85 0.26
C SER A 382 4.50 13.98 1.20
N PHE A 383 5.67 13.53 0.74
CA PHE A 383 6.93 13.67 1.48
C PHE A 383 7.28 15.14 1.81
N PRO A 384 7.16 16.11 0.88
CA PRO A 384 7.34 17.51 1.20
C PRO A 384 6.42 18.04 2.31
N VAL A 385 5.15 17.60 2.31
CA VAL A 385 4.19 18.00 3.35
C VAL A 385 4.57 17.41 4.71
N ALA A 386 5.09 16.18 4.76
CA ALA A 386 5.58 15.59 6.01
C ALA A 386 6.75 16.40 6.61
N ILE A 387 7.66 16.91 5.77
CA ILE A 387 8.73 17.82 6.19
C ILE A 387 8.13 19.09 6.81
N GLN A 388 7.16 19.73 6.13
CA GLN A 388 6.50 20.92 6.63
C GLN A 388 5.76 20.70 7.96
N VAL A 389 5.10 19.53 8.11
CA VAL A 389 4.46 19.14 9.39
C VAL A 389 5.52 18.98 10.49
N ALA A 390 6.64 18.31 10.21
CA ALA A 390 7.72 18.19 11.19
C ALA A 390 8.31 19.56 11.59
N GLU A 391 8.50 20.48 10.64
CA GLU A 391 8.98 21.84 10.88
C GLU A 391 8.04 22.69 11.73
N ARG A 392 6.71 22.37 11.76
CA ARG A 392 5.79 23.07 12.69
C ARG A 392 6.13 22.84 14.16
N PHE A 393 6.79 21.73 14.48
CA PHE A 393 7.10 21.32 15.87
C PHE A 393 8.59 21.27 16.19
N LEU A 394 9.48 21.40 15.19
CA LEU A 394 10.93 21.36 15.36
C LEU A 394 11.53 22.73 15.02
N SER A 395 12.18 23.37 15.99
CA SER A 395 12.90 24.64 15.76
C SER A 395 14.25 24.43 15.09
N ALA A 396 14.87 23.28 15.28
CA ALA A 396 16.16 22.90 14.72
C ALA A 396 16.30 21.36 14.73
N GLY A 397 17.32 20.85 14.06
CA GLY A 397 17.67 19.45 14.02
C GLY A 397 17.31 18.78 12.68
N VAL A 398 17.84 17.58 12.50
CA VAL A 398 17.58 16.79 11.29
C VAL A 398 16.16 16.23 11.35
N ILE A 399 15.42 16.35 10.25
CA ILE A 399 14.11 15.72 10.09
C ILE A 399 14.30 14.31 9.50
N VAL A 400 15.03 14.22 8.39
CA VAL A 400 15.27 12.98 7.65
C VAL A 400 16.46 13.19 6.71
N SER A 401 17.18 12.12 6.37
CA SER A 401 18.12 12.12 5.25
C SER A 401 17.72 11.10 4.20
N THR A 402 18.09 11.37 2.93
CA THR A 402 17.78 10.49 1.80
C THR A 402 19.06 10.01 1.14
N GLN A 403 19.06 8.76 0.66
CA GLN A 403 20.17 8.15 -0.07
C GLN A 403 19.67 7.44 -1.33
N SER A 404 20.41 7.62 -2.42
CA SER A 404 20.16 7.03 -3.72
C SER A 404 21.48 6.90 -4.48
N GLN A 405 21.55 5.98 -5.46
CA GLN A 405 22.62 5.99 -6.45
C GLN A 405 22.46 7.13 -7.48
N VAL A 406 21.33 7.82 -7.48
CA VAL A 406 21.11 9.07 -8.22
C VAL A 406 21.52 10.23 -7.31
N GLN A 407 22.63 10.89 -7.65
CA GLN A 407 23.31 11.86 -6.77
C GLN A 407 22.38 12.99 -6.28
N ASP A 408 21.54 13.54 -7.16
CA ASP A 408 20.62 14.64 -6.83
C ASP A 408 19.52 14.27 -5.84
N GLN A 409 19.33 12.97 -5.55
CA GLN A 409 18.39 12.46 -4.56
C GLN A 409 19.00 12.31 -3.16
N ASN A 410 20.31 12.57 -3.00
CA ASN A 410 20.98 12.52 -1.70
C ASN A 410 20.83 13.87 -1.01
N ARG A 411 19.95 13.94 -0.04
CA ARG A 411 19.63 15.19 0.67
C ARG A 411 19.49 14.95 2.17
N LYS A 412 19.79 16.00 2.93
CA LYS A 412 19.51 16.09 4.36
C LYS A 412 18.51 17.21 4.56
N TYR A 413 17.40 16.90 5.19
CA TYR A 413 16.35 17.85 5.51
C TYR A 413 16.47 18.22 6.98
N GLU A 414 16.62 19.52 7.25
CA GLU A 414 16.84 20.04 8.60
C GLU A 414 15.79 21.10 8.91
N ALA A 415 15.24 21.05 10.12
CA ALA A 415 14.34 22.07 10.60
C ALA A 415 15.12 23.37 10.90
N ASN A 416 14.52 24.49 10.51
CA ASN A 416 15.00 25.83 10.83
C ASN A 416 13.81 26.76 11.03
N ASN A 417 13.00 26.52 12.08
CA ASN A 417 11.77 27.25 12.34
C ASN A 417 11.79 27.84 13.75
N LEU A 418 12.16 29.12 13.87
CA LEU A 418 12.20 29.83 15.15
C LEU A 418 10.81 30.02 15.79
N THR A 419 9.73 29.82 15.02
CA THR A 419 8.35 29.92 15.48
C THR A 419 7.69 28.56 15.69
N ALA A 420 8.49 27.50 15.81
CA ALA A 420 7.99 26.16 16.03
C ALA A 420 7.14 26.07 17.31
N LEU A 421 6.07 25.31 17.20
CA LEU A 421 5.15 25.06 18.31
C LEU A 421 5.87 24.33 19.45
N SER A 422 5.80 24.86 20.66
CA SER A 422 6.58 24.38 21.83
C SER A 422 5.73 23.58 22.85
N MET A 423 4.38 23.49 22.66
CA MET A 423 3.55 22.72 23.56
C MET A 423 4.02 21.25 23.64
N PRO A 424 3.92 20.58 24.79
CA PRO A 424 4.20 19.16 24.89
C PRO A 424 3.38 18.35 23.89
N LEU A 425 4.00 17.33 23.30
CA LEU A 425 3.44 16.53 22.20
C LEU A 425 3.55 15.04 22.51
N VAL A 426 2.44 14.32 22.37
CA VAL A 426 2.37 12.87 22.37
C VAL A 426 1.90 12.42 20.98
N VAL A 427 2.52 11.38 20.42
CA VAL A 427 2.18 10.85 19.11
C VAL A 427 1.75 9.40 19.22
N LEU A 428 0.56 9.10 18.72
CA LEU A 428 0.07 7.73 18.59
C LEU A 428 0.51 7.12 17.27
N VAL A 429 1.02 5.90 17.30
CA VAL A 429 1.50 5.15 16.13
C VAL A 429 1.07 3.68 16.20
N ASP A 430 0.91 3.04 15.04
CA ASP A 430 0.62 1.62 14.91
C ASP A 430 1.29 0.99 13.69
N GLY A 431 1.01 -0.30 13.43
CA GLY A 431 1.54 -1.03 12.30
C GLY A 431 1.12 -0.49 10.92
N ASP A 432 0.06 0.30 10.84
CA ASP A 432 -0.43 0.95 9.61
C ASP A 432 0.16 2.36 9.42
N THR A 433 0.88 2.88 10.42
CA THR A 433 1.64 4.14 10.32
C THR A 433 2.84 3.93 9.39
N ALA A 434 2.85 4.54 8.19
CA ALA A 434 3.82 4.22 7.14
C ALA A 434 4.40 5.46 6.42
N SER A 435 5.59 5.28 5.80
CA SER A 435 6.17 6.22 4.82
C SER A 435 6.31 7.66 5.38
N ALA A 436 5.61 8.66 4.81
CA ALA A 436 5.64 10.05 5.26
C ALA A 436 5.27 10.21 6.75
N ALA A 437 4.37 9.36 7.28
CA ALA A 437 4.03 9.34 8.70
C ALA A 437 5.22 8.87 9.57
N GLU A 438 6.02 7.92 9.05
CA GLU A 438 7.25 7.48 9.73
C GLU A 438 8.32 8.56 9.72
N VAL A 439 8.40 9.39 8.66
CA VAL A 439 9.30 10.55 8.64
C VAL A 439 8.99 11.49 9.80
N VAL A 440 7.71 11.83 10.01
CA VAL A 440 7.27 12.71 11.11
C VAL A 440 7.50 12.07 12.48
N ALA A 441 7.05 10.82 12.65
CA ALA A 441 7.21 10.09 13.91
C ALA A 441 8.68 9.94 14.30
N GLY A 442 9.54 9.57 13.36
CA GLY A 442 10.98 9.40 13.58
C GLY A 442 11.70 10.70 13.85
N ALA A 443 11.34 11.78 13.13
CA ALA A 443 11.85 13.11 13.39
C ALA A 443 11.54 13.56 14.83
N PHE A 444 10.31 13.36 15.28
CA PHE A 444 9.91 13.73 16.63
C PHE A 444 10.58 12.87 17.71
N LYS A 445 10.69 11.56 17.49
CA LYS A 445 11.35 10.66 18.42
C LYS A 445 12.84 10.98 18.58
N ASP A 446 13.58 11.03 17.46
CA ASP A 446 15.04 11.16 17.48
C ASP A 446 15.51 12.55 17.95
N ASN A 447 14.70 13.60 17.76
CA ASN A 447 14.93 14.94 18.29
C ASN A 447 14.33 15.13 19.71
N HIS A 448 13.79 14.08 20.34
CA HIS A 448 13.17 14.15 21.68
C HIS A 448 12.01 15.17 21.76
N ARG A 449 11.32 15.41 20.64
CA ARG A 449 10.25 16.39 20.56
C ARG A 449 8.91 15.86 21.08
N ALA A 450 8.67 14.57 20.89
CA ALA A 450 7.42 13.93 21.33
C ALA A 450 7.70 12.58 22.00
N THR A 451 6.74 12.12 22.80
CA THR A 451 6.67 10.75 23.29
C THR A 451 5.77 9.93 22.35
N LEU A 452 6.32 8.89 21.73
CA LEU A 452 5.56 7.97 20.87
C LEU A 452 4.91 6.87 21.71
N VAL A 453 3.62 6.61 21.46
CA VAL A 453 2.81 5.60 22.17
C VAL A 453 2.10 4.71 21.16
N GLY A 454 2.04 3.40 21.37
CA GLY A 454 1.32 2.46 20.52
C GLY A 454 2.13 1.25 20.11
N GLU A 455 2.12 0.89 18.85
CA GLU A 455 2.85 -0.26 18.28
C GLU A 455 3.93 0.20 17.30
N ALA A 456 4.85 -0.72 16.93
CA ALA A 456 5.88 -0.43 15.95
C ALA A 456 5.25 -0.10 14.59
N THR A 457 5.79 0.91 13.89
CA THR A 457 5.30 1.35 12.59
C THR A 457 5.61 0.37 11.47
N PHE A 458 5.05 0.59 10.29
CA PHE A 458 5.12 -0.31 9.15
C PHE A 458 6.56 -0.65 8.70
N GLY A 459 7.43 0.35 8.55
CA GLY A 459 8.79 0.16 8.06
C GLY A 459 8.93 0.38 6.55
N LYS A 460 8.19 1.32 5.97
CA LYS A 460 8.36 1.72 4.57
C LYS A 460 9.40 2.83 4.46
N GLY A 461 10.66 2.44 4.34
CA GLY A 461 11.80 3.36 4.32
C GLY A 461 12.19 3.88 2.92
N CYS A 462 11.25 4.13 2.01
CA CYS A 462 11.57 4.58 0.65
C CYS A 462 10.60 5.65 0.13
N ILE A 463 11.14 6.55 -0.70
CA ILE A 463 10.41 7.65 -1.35
C ILE A 463 10.08 7.23 -2.78
N GLN A 464 8.79 7.32 -3.15
CA GLN A 464 8.34 7.15 -4.51
C GLN A 464 8.06 8.50 -5.16
N GLY A 465 8.47 8.63 -6.43
CA GLY A 465 8.03 9.69 -7.31
C GLY A 465 7.07 9.19 -8.37
N VAL A 466 6.20 10.06 -8.85
CA VAL A 466 5.36 9.81 -10.03
C VAL A 466 5.93 10.59 -11.21
N LEU A 467 6.47 9.85 -12.19
CA LEU A 467 7.04 10.40 -13.41
C LEU A 467 6.01 10.24 -14.54
N LYS A 468 5.47 11.35 -15.04
CA LYS A 468 4.58 11.34 -16.21
C LYS A 468 5.35 10.89 -17.44
N LEU A 469 4.69 10.16 -18.33
CA LEU A 469 5.18 9.85 -19.67
C LEU A 469 4.76 10.98 -20.62
N ASP A 470 5.66 11.33 -21.53
CA ASP A 470 5.43 12.38 -22.53
C ASP A 470 4.71 11.82 -23.75
N THR A 471 4.95 10.53 -24.07
CA THR A 471 4.38 9.83 -25.24
C THR A 471 2.89 9.53 -25.08
N VAL A 472 2.44 9.20 -23.88
CA VAL A 472 1.03 8.87 -23.55
C VAL A 472 0.65 9.43 -22.19
N PRO A 473 -0.64 9.71 -21.90
CA PRO A 473 -1.07 10.28 -20.61
C PRO A 473 -1.03 9.26 -19.47
N ALA A 474 0.09 8.56 -19.31
CA ALA A 474 0.36 7.54 -18.30
C ALA A 474 1.58 7.95 -17.47
N GLY A 475 2.06 7.09 -16.58
CA GLY A 475 3.22 7.40 -15.76
C GLY A 475 3.89 6.19 -15.15
N LEU A 476 4.95 6.46 -14.39
CA LEU A 476 5.62 5.48 -13.54
C LEU A 476 5.57 5.97 -12.10
N ARG A 477 5.17 5.12 -11.18
CA ARG A 477 5.54 5.27 -9.78
C ARG A 477 6.87 4.56 -9.61
N ILE A 478 7.89 5.26 -9.11
CA ILE A 478 9.26 4.73 -9.06
C ILE A 478 9.92 5.10 -7.74
N THR A 479 10.68 4.18 -7.18
CA THR A 479 11.46 4.43 -5.96
C THR A 479 12.69 5.27 -6.29
N LEU A 480 12.72 6.50 -5.77
CA LEU A 480 13.76 7.50 -6.02
C LEU A 480 14.91 7.41 -5.01
N ALA A 481 14.60 7.19 -3.74
CA ALA A 481 15.56 7.19 -2.65
C ALA A 481 15.09 6.32 -1.47
N ARG A 482 16.03 5.91 -0.64
CA ARG A 482 15.75 5.40 0.72
C ARG A 482 15.89 6.54 1.70
N PHE A 483 15.09 6.55 2.76
CA PHE A 483 15.23 7.54 3.81
C PHE A 483 15.65 6.93 5.15
N PHE A 484 16.32 7.75 5.94
CA PHE A 484 16.92 7.37 7.21
C PHE A 484 16.52 8.38 8.29
N SER A 485 16.38 7.90 9.50
CA SER A 485 16.08 8.72 10.66
C SER A 485 17.14 9.80 10.90
N PRO A 486 16.85 10.81 11.73
CA PRO A 486 17.85 11.79 12.16
C PRO A 486 19.14 11.17 12.69
N ARG A 487 19.05 9.98 13.32
CA ARG A 487 20.22 9.22 13.82
C ARG A 487 20.83 8.27 12.78
N GLY A 488 20.38 8.31 11.55
CA GLY A 488 20.92 7.50 10.46
C GLY A 488 20.41 6.06 10.43
N GLN A 489 19.34 5.73 11.16
CA GLN A 489 18.74 4.39 11.14
C GLN A 489 17.80 4.25 9.93
N ALA A 490 17.91 3.13 9.23
CA ALA A 490 16.97 2.81 8.15
C ALA A 490 15.61 2.41 8.74
N TYR A 491 14.53 2.92 8.14
CA TYR A 491 13.18 2.50 8.51
C TYR A 491 12.75 1.21 7.79
N SER A 492 13.35 0.92 6.64
CA SER A 492 12.99 -0.25 5.81
C SER A 492 12.99 -1.54 6.62
N ASP A 493 11.88 -2.26 6.58
CA ASP A 493 11.62 -3.54 7.26
C ASP A 493 11.67 -3.50 8.81
N LEU A 494 12.09 -2.38 9.42
CA LEU A 494 12.23 -2.26 10.87
C LEU A 494 11.09 -1.46 11.51
N GLY A 495 10.65 -0.39 10.85
CA GLY A 495 9.72 0.59 11.42
C GLY A 495 10.31 1.33 12.62
N ILE A 496 9.48 2.10 13.29
CA ILE A 496 9.81 2.86 14.49
C ILE A 496 9.14 2.21 15.68
N VAL A 497 9.92 1.72 16.63
CA VAL A 497 9.39 1.21 17.91
C VAL A 497 8.99 2.42 18.76
N PRO A 498 7.76 2.54 19.29
CA PRO A 498 7.36 3.66 20.14
C PRO A 498 8.12 3.66 21.48
N ASP A 499 8.14 4.80 22.18
CA ASP A 499 8.74 4.94 23.51
C ASP A 499 7.93 4.17 24.56
N ARG A 500 6.62 4.08 24.36
CA ARG A 500 5.71 3.29 25.17
C ARG A 500 4.93 2.33 24.28
N VAL A 501 5.30 1.06 24.33
CA VAL A 501 4.59 -0.01 23.61
C VAL A 501 3.27 -0.32 24.31
N VAL A 502 2.16 -0.21 23.55
CA VAL A 502 0.80 -0.53 23.98
C VAL A 502 0.14 -1.34 22.86
N PRO A 503 0.03 -2.66 23.00
CA PRO A 503 -0.60 -3.50 22.01
C PRO A 503 -2.08 -3.13 21.79
N ARG A 504 -2.56 -3.22 20.57
CA ARG A 504 -3.98 -3.05 20.25
C ARG A 504 -4.74 -4.30 20.66
N THR A 505 -5.63 -4.20 21.64
CA THR A 505 -6.52 -5.30 22.05
C THR A 505 -7.76 -5.30 21.16
N SER A 506 -7.93 -6.35 20.37
CA SER A 506 -9.04 -6.49 19.39
C SER A 506 -10.44 -6.66 20.02
N LEU A 507 -10.52 -6.79 21.34
CA LEU A 507 -11.75 -7.10 22.09
C LEU A 507 -12.25 -5.98 23.01
N ALA A 508 -11.51 -4.87 23.13
CA ALA A 508 -11.90 -3.78 24.02
C ALA A 508 -12.84 -2.79 23.31
N GLU A 509 -13.96 -2.44 23.95
CA GLU A 509 -14.79 -1.29 23.56
C GLU A 509 -14.04 0.04 23.74
N GLU A 510 -12.96 0.05 24.53
CA GLU A 510 -12.12 1.20 24.83
C GLU A 510 -10.82 1.18 24.02
N ASP A 511 -10.37 2.37 23.62
CA ASP A 511 -9.10 2.59 22.91
C ASP A 511 -7.94 2.67 23.91
N ASP A 512 -7.36 1.50 24.28
CA ASP A 512 -6.27 1.38 25.26
C ASP A 512 -5.06 2.26 24.90
N GLN A 513 -4.73 2.35 23.63
CA GLN A 513 -3.61 3.17 23.17
C GLN A 513 -3.87 4.65 23.37
N ARG A 514 -5.07 5.14 23.05
CA ARG A 514 -5.48 6.53 23.27
C ARG A 514 -5.55 6.83 24.77
N ASN A 515 -6.08 5.92 25.58
CA ASN A 515 -6.10 6.07 27.04
C ASN A 515 -4.68 6.15 27.61
N ALA A 516 -3.75 5.31 27.11
CA ALA A 516 -2.34 5.39 27.49
C ALA A 516 -1.67 6.71 27.09
N ALA A 517 -2.00 7.24 25.90
CA ALA A 517 -1.52 8.55 25.46
C ALA A 517 -2.05 9.69 26.34
N VAL A 518 -3.32 9.63 26.76
CA VAL A 518 -3.90 10.61 27.71
C VAL A 518 -3.14 10.57 29.06
N VAL A 519 -2.80 9.40 29.57
CA VAL A 519 -2.00 9.26 30.80
C VAL A 519 -0.60 9.87 30.63
N VAL A 520 0.05 9.67 29.48
CA VAL A 520 1.36 10.28 29.19
C VAL A 520 1.23 11.80 29.09
N ALA A 521 0.22 12.30 28.38
CA ALA A 521 -0.05 13.72 28.20
C ALA A 521 -0.38 14.42 29.55
N ALA A 522 -1.14 13.76 30.42
CA ALA A 522 -1.49 14.30 31.73
C ALA A 522 -0.26 14.58 32.62
N ARG A 523 0.81 13.78 32.49
CA ARG A 523 2.07 13.98 33.21
C ARG A 523 2.88 15.18 32.68
N GLN A 524 2.57 15.67 31.50
CA GLN A 524 3.22 16.81 30.84
C GLN A 524 2.43 18.12 31.00
N LEU A 525 1.26 18.08 31.67
CA LEU A 525 0.52 19.28 32.01
C LEU A 525 1.33 20.13 32.99
N PRO A 526 1.36 21.47 32.82
CA PRO A 526 1.96 22.37 33.83
C PRO A 526 1.30 22.16 35.19
N MET A 527 2.12 22.04 36.23
CA MET A 527 1.60 22.05 37.61
C MET A 527 0.80 23.34 37.82
N GLN A 528 -0.42 23.19 38.34
CA GLN A 528 -1.31 24.32 38.67
C GLN A 528 -0.83 25.08 39.90
#